data_11b95b637ddf5c3fdda5a68a6ec109ab
#
_entry.id   11b95b637ddf5c3fdda5a68a6ec109ab
#
_cell.length_a   1.000
_cell.length_b   1.000
_cell.length_c   1.000
_cell.angle_alpha   90.00
_cell.angle_beta   90.00
_cell.angle_gamma   90.00
#
_symmetry.space_group_name_H-M   'P 1'
#
loop_
_entity.id
_entity.type
_entity.pdbx_description
1 polymer ?
#
loop_
_entity_poly.entity_id
_entity_poly.type
_entity_poly.pdbx_seq_one_letter_code
_entity_poly.pdbx_strand_id
1 'polypeptide(L)'
;DSNIATEPSAGVYESGIFTLLSGTEPNEATGQDGDAQDGAPGGPLDLSGNMTVDMGFFVPVSIGSYVWEDLNVDGVQDAAEVGLPNATVALLVDNGSGTFVAATDVDAVAVVNQVTGADGLYEFDNLPPGDYRVRVTPPAGFEATPNQDTTANSDGLAADELDSNIASEPVSGTFESATFTLASLGEPNESDAADGDAQDGAAGILSDLSGN
;
A
#
# COMPACT_ATOMS: atom_id res chain seq x y z
N ASP A 1 -13.46 -1.44 15.68
CA ASP A 1 -13.19 -0.09 15.14
C ASP A 1 -12.10 0.59 15.93
N SER A 2 -11.16 1.30 15.26
CA SER A 2 -10.15 2.09 15.97
C SER A 2 -10.75 3.40 16.48
N ASN A 3 -10.44 3.75 17.74
CA ASN A 3 -10.89 4.98 18.38
C ASN A 3 -9.88 6.14 18.28
N ILE A 4 -8.89 6.04 17.40
CA ILE A 4 -7.94 7.13 17.13
C ILE A 4 -8.71 8.30 16.49
N ALA A 5 -8.66 9.46 17.14
CA ALA A 5 -9.33 10.67 16.67
C ALA A 5 -8.37 11.74 16.16
N THR A 6 -7.16 11.82 16.72
CA THR A 6 -6.17 12.84 16.37
C THR A 6 -4.74 12.33 16.51
N GLU A 7 -3.84 12.96 15.77
CA GLU A 7 -2.40 12.84 15.92
C GLU A 7 -1.81 14.23 16.25
N PRO A 8 -1.77 14.62 17.53
CA PRO A 8 -1.32 15.96 17.94
C PRO A 8 0.17 16.23 17.69
N SER A 9 0.95 15.18 17.52
CA SER A 9 2.35 15.22 17.05
C SER A 9 2.73 13.88 16.45
N ALA A 10 3.70 13.86 15.54
CA ALA A 10 4.11 12.66 14.83
C ALA A 10 4.35 11.47 15.78
N GLY A 11 3.67 10.34 15.52
CA GLY A 11 3.74 9.12 16.31
C GLY A 11 3.02 9.16 17.66
N VAL A 12 2.24 10.21 17.95
CA VAL A 12 1.43 10.30 19.16
C VAL A 12 -0.05 10.35 18.79
N TYR A 13 -0.80 9.34 19.17
CA TYR A 13 -2.21 9.19 18.81
C TYR A 13 -3.12 9.34 20.01
N GLU A 14 -4.22 10.04 19.87
CA GLU A 14 -5.20 10.27 20.94
C GLU A 14 -6.59 9.81 20.48
N SER A 15 -7.32 9.21 21.43
CA SER A 15 -8.74 8.92 21.24
C SER A 15 -9.58 10.20 21.27
N GLY A 16 -10.82 10.11 20.81
CA GLY A 16 -11.83 11.12 21.11
C GLY A 16 -12.09 11.25 22.62
N ILE A 17 -12.73 12.34 23.02
CA ILE A 17 -13.17 12.51 24.42
C ILE A 17 -14.36 11.59 24.69
N PHE A 18 -14.24 10.79 25.74
CA PHE A 18 -15.32 9.97 26.28
C PHE A 18 -15.53 10.25 27.76
N THR A 19 -16.72 9.99 28.25
CA THR A 19 -17.08 10.23 29.66
C THR A 19 -17.37 8.91 30.34
N LEU A 20 -16.67 8.64 31.46
CA LEU A 20 -16.94 7.48 32.29
C LEU A 20 -17.95 7.84 33.38
N LEU A 21 -19.02 7.05 33.50
CA LEU A 21 -20.06 7.22 34.47
C LEU A 21 -20.29 5.91 35.25
N SER A 22 -20.13 5.97 36.57
CA SER A 22 -20.34 4.79 37.43
C SER A 22 -21.75 4.19 37.23
N GLY A 23 -21.80 2.90 36.93
CA GLY A 23 -23.04 2.14 36.81
C GLY A 23 -23.81 2.32 35.48
N THR A 24 -23.19 2.97 34.48
CA THR A 24 -23.82 3.22 33.16
C THR A 24 -22.92 2.90 31.98
N GLU A 25 -21.77 2.34 32.24
CA GLU A 25 -20.85 1.93 31.18
C GLU A 25 -21.42 0.76 30.35
N PRO A 26 -21.00 0.60 29.09
CA PRO A 26 -21.42 -0.53 28.26
C PRO A 26 -21.10 -1.86 28.95
N ASN A 27 -22.04 -2.80 28.84
CA ASN A 27 -21.82 -4.17 29.29
C ASN A 27 -21.28 -4.99 28.11
N GLU A 28 -20.01 -5.22 28.09
CA GLU A 28 -19.32 -5.93 27.00
C GLU A 28 -19.47 -7.44 27.16
N ALA A 29 -19.44 -8.15 26.02
CA ALA A 29 -19.55 -9.59 26.03
C ALA A 29 -18.24 -10.22 26.53
N THR A 30 -18.33 -11.03 27.56
CA THR A 30 -17.19 -11.76 28.18
C THR A 30 -16.27 -12.41 27.14
N GLY A 31 -15.00 -12.02 27.13
CA GLY A 31 -13.94 -12.67 26.37
C GLY A 31 -13.74 -12.18 24.93
N GLN A 32 -14.32 -11.06 24.52
CA GLN A 32 -14.07 -10.47 23.20
C GLN A 32 -12.92 -9.47 23.18
N ASP A 33 -12.67 -8.82 24.31
CA ASP A 33 -11.60 -7.83 24.48
C ASP A 33 -10.33 -8.38 25.20
N GLY A 34 -10.38 -9.63 25.66
CA GLY A 34 -9.27 -10.26 26.38
C GLY A 34 -9.10 -9.81 27.82
N ASP A 35 -10.08 -9.10 28.36
CA ASP A 35 -10.07 -8.62 29.76
C ASP A 35 -10.58 -9.67 30.73
N ALA A 36 -9.81 -9.89 31.81
CA ALA A 36 -10.20 -10.74 32.93
C ALA A 36 -11.08 -10.01 33.96
N GLN A 37 -11.37 -8.73 33.74
CA GLN A 37 -12.18 -7.90 34.65
C GLN A 37 -13.64 -7.78 34.20
N ASP A 38 -14.00 -8.36 33.08
CA ASP A 38 -15.40 -8.58 32.71
C ASP A 38 -16.05 -9.34 33.85
N GLY A 39 -16.72 -8.65 34.71
CA GLY A 39 -17.53 -9.30 35.74
C GLY A 39 -18.56 -10.23 35.09
N ALA A 40 -19.15 -11.14 35.83
CA ALA A 40 -20.29 -11.89 35.33
C ALA A 40 -21.33 -10.90 34.79
N PRO A 41 -21.91 -11.14 33.56
CA PRO A 41 -22.90 -10.25 32.98
C PRO A 41 -23.91 -9.74 33.99
N GLY A 42 -23.98 -8.40 34.17
CA GLY A 42 -24.83 -7.78 35.20
C GLY A 42 -24.23 -7.63 36.60
N GLY A 43 -22.92 -7.87 36.76
CA GLY A 43 -22.22 -7.58 37.99
C GLY A 43 -21.94 -6.07 38.18
N PRO A 44 -21.87 -5.59 39.46
CA PRO A 44 -21.67 -4.14 39.71
C PRO A 44 -20.35 -3.57 39.17
N LEU A 45 -19.35 -4.41 38.91
CA LEU A 45 -18.04 -4.00 38.40
C LEU A 45 -18.03 -3.82 36.87
N ASP A 46 -18.86 -4.58 36.19
CA ASP A 46 -19.03 -4.59 34.76
C ASP A 46 -19.63 -3.27 34.21
N LEU A 47 -20.49 -2.62 34.97
CA LEU A 47 -21.10 -1.34 34.64
C LEU A 47 -20.26 -0.11 35.02
N SER A 48 -19.05 -0.31 35.52
CA SER A 48 -18.17 0.79 35.94
C SER A 48 -16.85 0.83 35.19
N GLY A 49 -16.60 -0.14 34.32
CA GLY A 49 -15.48 -0.17 33.39
C GLY A 49 -15.97 0.09 31.96
N ASN A 50 -15.15 0.73 31.18
CA ASN A 50 -15.38 0.90 29.74
C ASN A 50 -14.16 0.34 28.99
N MET A 51 -14.34 -0.79 28.32
CA MET A 51 -13.30 -1.51 27.58
C MET A 51 -13.48 -1.36 26.07
N THR A 52 -14.23 -0.33 25.63
CA THR A 52 -14.54 -0.09 24.21
C THR A 52 -13.61 0.93 23.55
N VAL A 53 -12.52 1.32 24.23
CA VAL A 53 -11.55 2.27 23.68
C VAL A 53 -10.35 1.51 23.11
N ASP A 54 -10.43 1.21 21.83
CA ASP A 54 -9.42 0.43 21.11
C ASP A 54 -8.63 1.31 20.14
N MET A 55 -7.33 1.03 19.99
CA MET A 55 -6.45 1.70 19.03
C MET A 55 -5.76 0.67 18.16
N GLY A 56 -6.03 0.74 16.85
CA GLY A 56 -5.38 -0.12 15.85
C GLY A 56 -4.24 0.62 15.16
N PHE A 57 -3.16 -0.09 14.91
CA PHE A 57 -1.99 0.42 14.19
C PHE A 57 -1.62 -0.52 13.05
N PHE A 58 -1.04 0.04 12.00
CA PHE A 58 -0.45 -0.71 10.90
C PHE A 58 0.90 -0.09 10.51
N VAL A 59 1.71 -0.83 9.77
CA VAL A 59 2.93 -0.30 9.15
C VAL A 59 2.54 0.21 7.77
N PRO A 60 2.85 1.49 7.42
CA PRO A 60 2.68 1.98 6.06
C PRO A 60 3.44 1.12 5.05
N VAL A 61 2.94 1.11 3.83
CA VAL A 61 3.54 0.37 2.71
C VAL A 61 4.05 1.34 1.65
N SER A 62 4.91 0.85 0.77
CA SER A 62 5.42 1.57 -0.40
C SER A 62 5.25 0.73 -1.65
N ILE A 63 5.32 1.36 -2.80
CA ILE A 63 5.46 0.72 -4.10
C ILE A 63 6.42 1.53 -4.95
N GLY A 64 7.38 0.86 -5.53
CA GLY A 64 8.29 1.40 -6.51
C GLY A 64 8.44 0.43 -7.65
N SER A 65 9.00 0.84 -8.72
CA SER A 65 9.42 0.03 -9.85
C SER A 65 9.96 0.93 -10.97
N TYR A 66 10.01 0.40 -12.13
CA TYR A 66 10.77 0.84 -13.28
C TYR A 66 9.89 0.96 -14.52
N VAL A 67 10.05 2.03 -15.28
CA VAL A 67 9.49 2.19 -16.62
C VAL A 67 10.64 2.22 -17.60
N TRP A 68 10.65 1.32 -18.60
CA TRP A 68 11.78 1.14 -19.51
C TRP A 68 11.36 1.19 -20.98
N GLU A 69 12.35 1.33 -21.86
CA GLU A 69 12.20 1.20 -23.32
C GLU A 69 12.51 -0.24 -23.73
N ASP A 70 11.48 -1.02 -24.02
CA ASP A 70 11.59 -2.38 -24.52
C ASP A 70 11.99 -2.35 -26.00
N LEU A 71 13.27 -2.62 -26.27
CA LEU A 71 13.87 -2.50 -27.61
C LEU A 71 13.54 -3.68 -28.52
N ASN A 72 13.29 -4.85 -27.97
CA ASN A 72 13.03 -6.08 -28.71
C ASN A 72 11.53 -6.44 -28.74
N VAL A 73 10.71 -5.74 -27.95
CA VAL A 73 9.24 -5.89 -27.84
C VAL A 73 8.87 -7.31 -27.37
N ASP A 74 9.59 -7.84 -26.39
CA ASP A 74 9.29 -9.14 -25.81
C ASP A 74 8.59 -9.05 -24.44
N GLY A 75 8.52 -7.85 -23.84
CA GLY A 75 7.85 -7.60 -22.57
C GLY A 75 8.70 -7.99 -21.34
N VAL A 76 9.98 -8.26 -21.54
CA VAL A 76 10.94 -8.58 -20.47
C VAL A 76 12.05 -7.54 -20.47
N GLN A 77 12.37 -7.03 -19.29
CA GLN A 77 13.46 -6.05 -19.14
C GLN A 77 14.81 -6.73 -19.34
N ASP A 78 15.51 -6.38 -20.40
CA ASP A 78 16.84 -6.88 -20.74
C ASP A 78 17.95 -5.95 -20.20
N ALA A 79 19.13 -6.52 -19.92
CA ALA A 79 20.28 -5.77 -19.42
C ALA A 79 20.78 -4.62 -20.35
N ALA A 80 20.37 -4.58 -21.59
CA ALA A 80 20.70 -3.54 -22.57
C ALA A 80 19.62 -2.45 -22.66
N GLU A 81 18.49 -2.65 -22.02
CA GLU A 81 17.36 -1.72 -22.03
C GLU A 81 17.54 -0.66 -20.94
N VAL A 82 17.06 0.52 -21.24
CA VAL A 82 17.29 1.68 -20.39
C VAL A 82 15.97 2.25 -19.89
N GLY A 83 16.02 2.93 -18.76
CA GLY A 83 14.87 3.62 -18.21
C GLY A 83 14.25 4.59 -19.21
N LEU A 84 12.91 4.66 -19.22
CA LEU A 84 12.14 5.57 -20.04
C LEU A 84 11.91 6.88 -19.30
N PRO A 85 12.57 7.98 -19.67
CA PRO A 85 12.37 9.27 -19.01
C PRO A 85 11.06 9.93 -19.48
N ASN A 86 10.52 10.82 -18.64
CA ASN A 86 9.33 11.63 -18.89
C ASN A 86 8.02 10.81 -19.03
N ALA A 87 7.98 9.60 -18.55
CA ALA A 87 6.73 8.90 -18.30
C ALA A 87 6.04 9.50 -17.06
N THR A 88 4.74 9.74 -17.15
CA THR A 88 3.96 10.18 -15.98
C THR A 88 3.35 8.95 -15.30
N VAL A 89 3.67 8.76 -14.04
CA VAL A 89 3.19 7.65 -13.21
C VAL A 89 2.22 8.17 -12.17
N ALA A 90 1.07 7.56 -12.05
CA ALA A 90 0.03 7.86 -11.07
C ALA A 90 -0.35 6.60 -10.29
N LEU A 91 -0.58 6.74 -9.01
CA LEU A 91 -1.07 5.65 -8.17
C LEU A 91 -2.57 5.78 -7.95
N LEU A 92 -3.28 4.68 -8.11
CA LEU A 92 -4.72 4.57 -7.88
C LEU A 92 -4.97 3.58 -6.76
N VAL A 93 -5.99 3.85 -5.93
CA VAL A 93 -6.43 2.98 -4.83
C VAL A 93 -7.90 2.62 -5.01
N ASP A 94 -8.29 1.38 -4.66
CA ASP A 94 -9.71 1.02 -4.56
C ASP A 94 -10.36 1.76 -3.38
N ASN A 95 -11.47 2.44 -3.65
CA ASN A 95 -12.25 3.14 -2.64
C ASN A 95 -13.16 2.23 -1.80
N GLY A 96 -12.95 0.91 -1.85
CA GLY A 96 -13.75 -0.10 -1.16
C GLY A 96 -15.04 -0.52 -1.90
N SER A 97 -15.25 -0.04 -3.13
CA SER A 97 -16.39 -0.42 -3.97
C SER A 97 -15.99 -1.06 -5.30
N GLY A 98 -14.71 -1.37 -5.51
CA GLY A 98 -14.15 -1.81 -6.78
C GLY A 98 -13.91 -0.65 -7.76
N THR A 99 -13.95 0.60 -7.30
CA THR A 99 -13.68 1.78 -8.12
C THR A 99 -12.33 2.37 -7.73
N PHE A 100 -11.43 2.46 -8.69
CA PHE A 100 -10.10 3.02 -8.49
C PHE A 100 -10.11 4.54 -8.66
N VAL A 101 -9.59 5.23 -7.65
CA VAL A 101 -9.47 6.69 -7.57
C VAL A 101 -8.01 7.08 -7.29
N ALA A 102 -7.64 8.34 -7.44
CA ALA A 102 -6.31 8.81 -7.07
C ALA A 102 -6.00 8.47 -5.61
N ALA A 103 -4.82 7.90 -5.36
CA ALA A 103 -4.41 7.48 -4.02
C ALA A 103 -4.18 8.66 -3.09
N THR A 104 -4.33 8.40 -1.80
CA THR A 104 -3.90 9.28 -0.69
C THR A 104 -2.91 8.51 0.18
N ASP A 105 -2.00 9.23 0.84
CA ASP A 105 -1.11 8.67 1.84
C ASP A 105 -1.84 8.41 3.18
N VAL A 106 -1.11 7.93 4.19
CA VAL A 106 -1.67 7.63 5.53
C VAL A 106 -2.20 8.88 6.25
N ASP A 107 -1.78 10.08 5.85
CA ASP A 107 -2.24 11.37 6.37
C ASP A 107 -3.42 11.94 5.59
N ALA A 108 -3.99 11.14 4.68
CA ALA A 108 -5.06 11.53 3.75
C ALA A 108 -4.67 12.69 2.80
N VAL A 109 -3.37 12.87 2.55
CA VAL A 109 -2.86 13.81 1.54
C VAL A 109 -2.83 13.11 0.19
N ALA A 110 -3.23 13.82 -0.87
CA ALA A 110 -3.22 13.25 -2.22
C ALA A 110 -1.79 12.90 -2.66
N VAL A 111 -1.60 11.65 -3.08
CA VAL A 111 -0.35 11.19 -3.69
C VAL A 111 -0.14 11.92 -5.02
N VAL A 112 1.04 12.52 -5.18
CA VAL A 112 1.36 13.31 -6.36
C VAL A 112 1.90 12.40 -7.46
N ASN A 113 1.38 12.56 -8.68
CA ASN A 113 1.93 11.87 -9.85
C ASN A 113 3.43 12.15 -9.99
N GLN A 114 4.19 11.14 -10.29
CA GLN A 114 5.62 11.26 -10.56
C GLN A 114 5.90 11.34 -12.06
N VAL A 115 7.06 11.87 -12.39
CA VAL A 115 7.58 11.88 -13.77
C VAL A 115 8.95 11.23 -13.72
N THR A 116 9.11 10.12 -14.43
CA THR A 116 10.35 9.34 -14.42
C THR A 116 11.55 10.16 -14.90
N GLY A 117 12.68 9.96 -14.23
CA GLY A 117 14.00 10.46 -14.61
C GLY A 117 14.62 9.65 -15.77
N ALA A 118 15.89 9.88 -16.03
CA ALA A 118 16.66 9.13 -17.03
C ALA A 118 16.88 7.66 -16.64
N ASP A 119 16.69 7.34 -15.39
CA ASP A 119 16.76 6.02 -14.79
C ASP A 119 15.44 5.25 -14.92
N GLY A 120 14.34 5.89 -15.23
CA GLY A 120 13.02 5.27 -15.37
C GLY A 120 12.32 4.95 -14.06
N LEU A 121 12.95 5.23 -12.93
CA LEU A 121 12.44 4.86 -11.60
C LEU A 121 11.28 5.74 -11.14
N TYR A 122 10.38 5.14 -10.36
CA TYR A 122 9.34 5.83 -9.58
C TYR A 122 9.13 5.12 -8.24
N GLU A 123 8.67 5.84 -7.23
CA GLU A 123 8.36 5.30 -5.92
C GLU A 123 7.25 6.10 -5.26
N PHE A 124 6.29 5.42 -4.64
CA PHE A 124 5.26 6.00 -3.79
C PHE A 124 5.35 5.37 -2.40
N ASP A 125 5.60 6.17 -1.40
CA ASP A 125 5.79 5.76 -0.01
C ASP A 125 4.63 6.21 0.89
N ASN A 126 4.70 5.83 2.16
CA ASN A 126 3.77 6.24 3.20
C ASN A 126 2.29 5.95 2.87
N LEU A 127 2.03 4.80 2.26
CA LEU A 127 0.70 4.39 1.80
C LEU A 127 -0.03 3.55 2.87
N PRO A 128 -1.36 3.65 2.99
CA PRO A 128 -2.12 2.66 3.74
C PRO A 128 -2.14 1.31 3.00
N PRO A 129 -2.16 0.17 3.71
CA PRO A 129 -2.42 -1.13 3.07
C PRO A 129 -3.74 -1.12 2.31
N GLY A 130 -3.78 -1.76 1.14
CA GLY A 130 -4.99 -1.76 0.30
C GLY A 130 -4.77 -2.30 -1.10
N ASP A 131 -5.79 -2.21 -1.94
CA ASP A 131 -5.75 -2.63 -3.34
C ASP A 131 -5.43 -1.45 -4.24
N TYR A 132 -4.39 -1.59 -5.05
CA TYR A 132 -3.83 -0.52 -5.86
C TYR A 132 -3.73 -0.89 -7.34
N ARG A 133 -3.52 0.13 -8.17
CA ARG A 133 -3.06 0.05 -9.56
C ARG A 133 -2.07 1.16 -9.84
N VAL A 134 -1.05 0.85 -10.61
CA VAL A 134 -0.17 1.87 -11.21
C VAL A 134 -0.72 2.24 -12.58
N ARG A 135 -0.76 3.53 -12.86
CA ARG A 135 -1.14 4.08 -14.17
C ARG A 135 0.04 4.83 -14.76
N VAL A 136 0.44 4.46 -15.97
CA VAL A 136 1.55 5.08 -16.70
C VAL A 136 1.04 5.75 -17.96
N THR A 137 1.48 6.99 -18.19
CA THR A 137 1.33 7.69 -19.46
C THR A 137 2.73 7.95 -20.01
N PRO A 138 3.20 7.16 -20.98
CA PRO A 138 4.52 7.33 -21.58
C PRO A 138 4.59 8.61 -22.41
N PRO A 139 5.80 9.05 -22.77
CA PRO A 139 5.98 10.13 -23.77
C PRO A 139 5.33 9.78 -25.10
N ALA A 140 5.00 10.81 -25.88
CA ALA A 140 4.37 10.61 -27.20
C ALA A 140 5.25 9.77 -28.14
N GLY A 141 4.65 8.75 -28.74
CA GLY A 141 5.31 7.86 -29.69
C GLY A 141 5.72 6.50 -29.11
N PHE A 142 5.51 6.29 -27.82
CA PHE A 142 5.66 4.98 -27.18
C PHE A 142 4.32 4.26 -27.12
N GLU A 143 4.35 2.95 -27.29
CA GLU A 143 3.22 2.03 -27.20
C GLU A 143 3.55 0.96 -26.17
N ALA A 144 2.53 0.31 -25.63
CA ALA A 144 2.72 -0.76 -24.67
C ALA A 144 3.41 -1.97 -25.31
N THR A 145 4.33 -2.54 -24.56
CA THR A 145 4.91 -3.85 -24.88
C THR A 145 3.93 -4.98 -24.53
N PRO A 146 4.10 -6.18 -25.11
CA PRO A 146 3.30 -7.32 -24.70
C PRO A 146 3.43 -7.62 -23.21
N ASN A 147 2.32 -7.84 -22.55
CA ASN A 147 2.31 -8.27 -21.17
C ASN A 147 2.71 -9.75 -21.09
N GLN A 148 3.70 -10.07 -20.28
CA GLN A 148 4.17 -11.43 -20.04
C GLN A 148 3.50 -12.02 -18.79
N ASP A 149 3.27 -11.22 -17.75
CA ASP A 149 2.45 -11.58 -16.61
C ASP A 149 1.45 -10.47 -16.26
N THR A 150 0.24 -10.85 -15.85
CA THR A 150 -0.82 -9.94 -15.41
C THR A 150 -0.91 -9.84 -13.89
N THR A 151 -0.20 -10.66 -13.18
CA THR A 151 -0.11 -10.64 -11.72
C THR A 151 1.04 -9.75 -11.32
N ALA A 152 0.74 -8.50 -10.96
CA ALA A 152 1.73 -7.66 -10.31
C ALA A 152 2.21 -8.40 -9.08
N ASN A 153 3.45 -8.81 -9.10
CA ASN A 153 4.27 -9.32 -8.02
C ASN A 153 3.52 -9.94 -6.82
N SER A 154 2.93 -11.09 -7.01
CA SER A 154 2.19 -11.73 -5.92
C SER A 154 2.91 -12.91 -5.30
N ASP A 155 4.03 -13.36 -5.85
CA ASP A 155 4.63 -14.61 -5.44
C ASP A 155 6.12 -14.57 -5.05
N GLY A 156 6.77 -13.40 -5.16
CA GLY A 156 8.17 -13.21 -4.81
C GLY A 156 9.13 -13.98 -5.70
N LEU A 157 8.75 -14.30 -6.95
CA LEU A 157 9.60 -14.95 -7.91
C LEU A 157 10.37 -13.91 -8.72
N ALA A 158 11.68 -14.06 -8.80
CA ALA A 158 12.59 -13.19 -9.56
C ALA A 158 12.24 -13.03 -11.06
N ALA A 159 11.31 -13.84 -11.58
CA ALA A 159 10.83 -13.72 -12.94
C ALA A 159 9.79 -12.61 -13.12
N ASP A 160 9.06 -12.23 -12.05
CA ASP A 160 8.04 -11.17 -12.07
C ASP A 160 8.67 -9.76 -11.98
N GLU A 161 9.90 -9.67 -11.49
CA GLU A 161 10.64 -8.41 -11.32
C GLU A 161 11.06 -7.76 -12.66
N LEU A 162 11.10 -8.53 -13.74
CA LEU A 162 11.66 -8.13 -15.02
C LEU A 162 10.63 -8.06 -16.15
N ASP A 163 9.36 -8.32 -15.90
CA ASP A 163 8.37 -8.35 -16.97
C ASP A 163 7.38 -7.17 -16.92
N SER A 164 6.69 -6.97 -18.04
CA SER A 164 5.72 -5.88 -18.18
C SER A 164 4.39 -6.23 -17.51
N ASN A 165 4.00 -5.48 -16.52
CA ASN A 165 2.73 -5.64 -15.78
C ASN A 165 1.55 -4.87 -16.40
N ILE A 166 1.64 -4.38 -17.64
CA ILE A 166 0.57 -3.66 -18.31
C ILE A 166 -0.61 -4.60 -18.57
N ALA A 167 -1.73 -4.38 -17.89
CA ALA A 167 -2.93 -5.20 -18.01
C ALA A 167 -4.04 -4.56 -18.87
N SER A 168 -4.07 -3.23 -18.99
CA SER A 168 -5.14 -2.54 -19.70
C SER A 168 -4.71 -1.16 -20.23
N GLU A 169 -5.43 -0.68 -21.25
CA GLU A 169 -5.35 0.67 -21.77
C GLU A 169 -6.73 1.35 -21.63
N PRO A 170 -7.06 1.92 -20.46
CA PRO A 170 -8.37 2.50 -20.20
C PRO A 170 -8.66 3.75 -21.06
N VAL A 171 -7.62 4.45 -21.45
CA VAL A 171 -7.66 5.59 -22.38
C VAL A 171 -6.45 5.49 -23.29
N SER A 172 -6.62 5.78 -24.57
CA SER A 172 -5.53 5.70 -25.56
C SER A 172 -4.26 6.43 -25.10
N GLY A 173 -3.15 5.70 -25.06
CA GLY A 173 -1.85 6.17 -24.59
C GLY A 173 -1.72 6.27 -23.07
N THR A 174 -2.61 5.63 -22.32
CA THR A 174 -2.53 5.53 -20.86
C THR A 174 -2.75 4.09 -20.44
N PHE A 175 -1.80 3.51 -19.74
CA PHE A 175 -1.74 2.09 -19.44
C PHE A 175 -1.87 1.86 -17.93
N GLU A 176 -2.53 0.78 -17.54
CA GLU A 176 -2.70 0.41 -16.13
C GLU A 176 -2.22 -1.02 -15.88
N SER A 177 -1.62 -1.22 -14.72
CA SER A 177 -1.33 -2.55 -14.19
C SER A 177 -2.62 -3.32 -13.87
N ALA A 178 -2.50 -4.62 -13.60
CA ALA A 178 -3.51 -5.36 -12.88
C ALA A 178 -3.70 -4.76 -11.46
N THR A 179 -4.74 -5.19 -10.77
CA THR A 179 -4.90 -4.86 -9.34
C THR A 179 -3.95 -5.72 -8.54
N PHE A 180 -3.21 -5.09 -7.64
CA PHE A 180 -2.37 -5.75 -6.65
C PHE A 180 -2.74 -5.24 -5.25
N THR A 181 -2.43 -6.04 -4.23
CA THR A 181 -2.71 -5.71 -2.83
C THR A 181 -1.41 -5.45 -2.09
N LEU A 182 -1.27 -4.29 -1.50
CA LEU A 182 -0.19 -4.00 -0.56
C LEU A 182 -0.65 -4.32 0.86
N ALA A 183 0.09 -5.16 1.56
CA ALA A 183 -0.23 -5.66 2.90
C ALA A 183 0.85 -5.27 3.91
N SER A 184 0.45 -4.68 5.03
CA SER A 184 1.39 -4.32 6.10
C SER A 184 2.21 -5.55 6.53
N LEU A 185 3.55 -5.48 6.42
CA LEU A 185 4.49 -6.57 6.71
C LEU A 185 4.23 -7.87 5.91
N GLY A 186 3.58 -7.77 4.77
CA GLY A 186 3.22 -8.91 3.93
C GLY A 186 3.85 -8.88 2.53
N GLU A 187 4.61 -7.83 2.22
CA GLU A 187 5.21 -7.67 0.90
C GLU A 187 6.38 -8.65 0.67
N PRO A 188 6.62 -9.06 -0.57
CA PRO A 188 7.76 -9.88 -0.93
C PRO A 188 9.08 -9.19 -0.56
N ASN A 189 10.05 -10.01 -0.20
CA ASN A 189 11.43 -9.55 -0.02
C ASN A 189 12.12 -9.65 -1.38
N GLU A 190 12.22 -8.55 -2.06
CA GLU A 190 12.90 -8.48 -3.36
C GLU A 190 14.42 -8.56 -3.20
N SER A 191 15.10 -9.01 -4.25
CA SER A 191 16.54 -9.13 -4.20
C SER A 191 17.21 -7.79 -4.53
N ASP A 192 18.18 -7.38 -3.70
CA ASP A 192 19.00 -6.18 -3.89
C ASP A 192 19.32 -5.90 -5.37
N ALA A 193 18.91 -4.78 -5.88
CA ALA A 193 19.30 -4.20 -7.15
C ALA A 193 18.64 -4.74 -8.44
N ALA A 194 17.54 -5.49 -8.37
CA ALA A 194 16.82 -5.86 -9.58
C ALA A 194 15.94 -4.73 -10.12
N ASP A 195 15.35 -3.92 -9.24
CA ASP A 195 14.45 -2.82 -9.58
C ASP A 195 15.05 -1.42 -9.41
N GLY A 196 16.28 -1.33 -8.87
CA GLY A 196 16.96 -0.05 -8.59
C GLY A 196 16.47 0.66 -7.35
N ASP A 197 15.66 0.02 -6.52
CA ASP A 197 15.23 0.56 -5.24
C ASP A 197 16.35 0.45 -4.18
N ALA A 198 16.59 1.56 -3.48
CA ALA A 198 17.56 1.62 -2.37
C ALA A 198 16.98 1.16 -1.03
N GLN A 199 15.71 0.78 -1.01
CA GLN A 199 15.00 0.32 0.19
C GLN A 199 15.02 -1.19 0.37
N ASP A 200 15.61 -1.93 -0.56
CA ASP A 200 15.92 -3.34 -0.39
C ASP A 200 16.77 -3.52 0.86
N GLY A 201 16.13 -3.63 1.98
CA GLY A 201 16.79 -3.89 3.24
C GLY A 201 17.39 -5.29 3.24
N ALA A 202 18.30 -5.56 4.17
CA ALA A 202 18.74 -6.93 4.40
C ALA A 202 17.53 -7.77 4.86
N ALA A 203 17.34 -8.94 4.26
CA ALA A 203 16.25 -9.86 4.54
C ALA A 203 15.89 -9.93 6.04
N GLY A 204 14.64 -9.64 6.37
CA GLY A 204 14.12 -9.66 7.73
C GLY A 204 14.16 -8.33 8.47
N ILE A 205 14.46 -7.21 7.80
CA ILE A 205 14.25 -5.87 8.33
C ILE A 205 12.82 -5.43 8.00
N LEU A 206 12.14 -4.76 8.94
CA LEU A 206 10.74 -4.35 8.77
C LEU A 206 10.51 -3.43 7.57
N SER A 207 11.51 -2.65 7.17
CA SER A 207 11.46 -1.78 5.99
C SER A 207 11.44 -2.55 4.66
N ASP A 208 11.98 -3.77 4.66
CA ASP A 208 12.07 -4.64 3.51
C ASP A 208 10.74 -5.39 3.22
N LEU A 209 9.91 -5.54 4.23
CA LEU A 209 8.59 -6.20 4.12
C LEU A 209 7.44 -5.21 3.88
N SER A 210 7.72 -3.93 3.72
CA SER A 210 6.72 -2.87 3.52
C SER A 210 6.75 -2.25 2.13
N GLY A 211 7.74 -2.62 1.31
CA GLY A 211 7.90 -2.17 -0.07
C GLY A 211 7.62 -3.28 -1.09
N ASN A 212 7.09 -2.91 -2.24
CA ASN A 212 6.84 -3.73 -3.42
C ASN A 212 7.07 -2.90 -4.69
#